data_3485332e31f3a01a056f6e5805981c0b
#
_entry.id   3485332e31f3a01a056f6e5805981c0b
#
_cell.length_a   1.000
_cell.length_b   1.000
_cell.length_c   1.000
_cell.angle_alpha   90.00
_cell.angle_beta   90.00
_cell.angle_gamma   90.00
#
_symmetry.space_group_name_H-M   'P 1'
#
loop_
_entity.id
_entity.type
_entity.pdbx_description
1 polymer ?
#
loop_
_entity_poly.entity_id
_entity_poly.type
_entity_poly.pdbx_seq_one_letter_code
_entity_poly.pdbx_strand_id
1 'polypeptide(L)'
;IPDSSTPVGKSEKENIFYKEWGNKPSFDFNPKLHFEIGESSNLMNFETATKLSGSRFVILKGQLSKLERVIANYMLEKHTSVNGYVEMHVPYLVKSATLYGTGQLPKFAEDLFQAGDDHWLIPTAEIPLTSLYSNEILNINQLPMRVTSYTPCFRSEAGAAGKDTRGMLRQHQFTKVELVSLVEPEQSNEELERMLNCAEGILQDLELHYRVVTLCTGDMGFAAKKTYDIEVWLPGENKYREISSCSNCGDFQARRMNTRYKNNNQNIYVHTLNGSGLAVGRTLIA
;
A
#
# COMPACT_ATOMS: atom_id res chain seq x y z
N ILE A 1 -3.02 -11.24 17.49
CA ILE A 1 -4.37 -11.81 17.53
C ILE A 1 -5.27 -10.88 16.73
N PRO A 2 -6.05 -11.38 15.75
CA PRO A 2 -7.01 -10.60 15.00
C PRO A 2 -7.97 -9.81 15.91
N ASP A 3 -8.44 -8.67 15.45
CA ASP A 3 -9.50 -7.90 16.11
C ASP A 3 -10.79 -8.72 16.13
N SER A 4 -11.61 -8.55 17.17
CA SER A 4 -12.88 -9.29 17.32
C SER A 4 -13.88 -9.02 16.18
N SER A 5 -13.75 -7.89 15.49
CA SER A 5 -14.55 -7.52 14.32
C SER A 5 -14.00 -8.06 12.99
N THR A 6 -12.81 -8.69 13.00
CA THR A 6 -12.22 -9.29 11.80
C THR A 6 -12.93 -10.57 11.44
N PRO A 7 -13.42 -10.72 10.19
CA PRO A 7 -14.08 -11.93 9.75
C PRO A 7 -13.16 -13.16 9.85
N VAL A 8 -13.70 -14.29 10.27
CA VAL A 8 -12.97 -15.56 10.27
C VAL A 8 -13.15 -16.23 8.91
N GLY A 9 -12.06 -16.57 8.24
CA GLY A 9 -12.09 -17.22 6.92
C GLY A 9 -10.71 -17.77 6.55
N LYS A 10 -10.63 -18.49 5.42
CA LYS A 10 -9.43 -19.20 4.95
C LYS A 10 -8.78 -18.56 3.72
N SER A 11 -9.50 -17.75 2.97
CA SER A 11 -9.04 -17.17 1.70
C SER A 11 -9.82 -15.91 1.33
N GLU A 12 -9.37 -15.19 0.31
CA GLU A 12 -10.00 -13.99 -0.26
C GLU A 12 -11.51 -14.15 -0.57
N LYS A 13 -11.97 -15.38 -0.82
CA LYS A 13 -13.39 -15.67 -1.10
C LYS A 13 -14.32 -15.47 0.10
N GLU A 14 -13.75 -15.38 1.28
CA GLU A 14 -14.47 -15.20 2.54
C GLU A 14 -14.30 -13.77 3.11
N ASN A 15 -13.71 -12.88 2.32
CA ASN A 15 -13.72 -11.45 2.62
C ASN A 15 -15.15 -10.91 2.58
N ILE A 16 -15.44 -9.97 3.47
CA ILE A 16 -16.80 -9.42 3.60
C ILE A 16 -16.87 -8.07 2.91
N PHE A 17 -17.86 -7.91 2.03
CA PHE A 17 -18.21 -6.62 1.45
C PHE A 17 -18.51 -5.61 2.58
N TYR A 18 -17.90 -4.43 2.51
CA TYR A 18 -18.11 -3.37 3.50
C TYR A 18 -18.94 -2.23 2.93
N LYS A 19 -18.51 -1.64 1.80
CA LYS A 19 -19.21 -0.55 1.11
C LYS A 19 -18.73 -0.40 -0.34
N GLU A 20 -19.43 0.39 -1.13
CA GLU A 20 -19.00 0.79 -2.48
C GLU A 20 -19.30 2.28 -2.70
N TRP A 21 -18.64 2.86 -3.69
CA TRP A 21 -18.83 4.26 -4.09
C TRP A 21 -18.81 4.42 -5.60
N GLY A 22 -19.61 5.40 -6.08
CA GLY A 22 -19.71 5.76 -7.47
C GLY A 22 -20.56 4.78 -8.29
N ASN A 23 -20.69 5.09 -9.56
CA ASN A 23 -21.42 4.25 -10.50
C ASN A 23 -20.44 3.44 -11.33
N LYS A 24 -20.67 2.14 -11.42
CA LYS A 24 -19.90 1.27 -12.31
C LYS A 24 -20.10 1.75 -13.76
N PRO A 25 -19.02 2.11 -14.48
CA PRO A 25 -19.14 2.63 -15.84
C PRO A 25 -19.71 1.58 -16.79
N SER A 26 -20.60 2.02 -17.67
CA SER A 26 -21.18 1.22 -18.73
C SER A 26 -20.79 1.80 -20.08
N PHE A 27 -20.39 0.96 -21.02
CA PHE A 27 -19.96 1.35 -22.35
C PHE A 27 -20.80 0.65 -23.40
N ASP A 28 -21.03 1.29 -24.54
CA ASP A 28 -21.68 0.72 -25.73
C ASP A 28 -20.68 -0.02 -26.65
N PHE A 29 -19.42 -0.11 -26.23
CA PHE A 29 -18.34 -0.82 -26.90
C PHE A 29 -17.63 -1.76 -25.91
N ASN A 30 -16.81 -2.67 -26.42
CA ASN A 30 -15.98 -3.55 -25.58
C ASN A 30 -14.71 -2.81 -25.11
N PRO A 31 -14.57 -2.50 -23.80
CA PRO A 31 -13.40 -1.79 -23.30
C PRO A 31 -12.12 -2.62 -23.48
N LYS A 32 -11.06 -1.95 -23.94
CA LYS A 32 -9.73 -2.58 -24.09
C LYS A 32 -9.02 -2.71 -22.74
N LEU A 33 -8.14 -3.67 -22.66
CA LEU A 33 -7.20 -3.79 -21.53
C LEU A 33 -6.22 -2.61 -21.53
N HIS A 34 -5.78 -2.19 -20.33
CA HIS A 34 -4.89 -1.03 -20.18
C HIS A 34 -3.59 -1.14 -21.02
N PHE A 35 -3.02 -2.34 -21.09
CA PHE A 35 -1.80 -2.54 -21.88
C PHE A 35 -2.07 -2.50 -23.40
N GLU A 36 -3.25 -2.90 -23.87
CA GLU A 36 -3.62 -2.76 -25.28
C GLU A 36 -3.74 -1.27 -25.68
N ILE A 37 -4.31 -0.45 -24.78
CA ILE A 37 -4.39 1.01 -24.95
C ILE A 37 -2.98 1.61 -24.96
N GLY A 38 -2.14 1.25 -24.00
CA GLY A 38 -0.80 1.78 -23.84
C GLY A 38 0.15 1.40 -24.98
N GLU A 39 0.09 0.16 -25.45
CA GLU A 39 0.89 -0.32 -26.59
C GLU A 39 0.42 0.30 -27.92
N SER A 40 -0.91 0.31 -28.17
CA SER A 40 -1.45 0.87 -29.44
C SER A 40 -1.21 2.38 -29.57
N SER A 41 -1.14 3.10 -28.46
CA SER A 41 -0.77 4.54 -28.43
C SER A 41 0.74 4.78 -28.39
N ASN A 42 1.57 3.72 -28.35
CA ASN A 42 3.04 3.80 -28.22
C ASN A 42 3.50 4.56 -26.96
N LEU A 43 2.71 4.47 -25.87
CA LEU A 43 2.99 5.11 -24.59
C LEU A 43 3.42 4.11 -23.50
N MET A 44 3.17 2.81 -23.69
CA MET A 44 3.73 1.71 -22.90
C MET A 44 4.61 0.81 -23.78
N ASN A 45 5.72 0.35 -23.22
CA ASN A 45 6.61 -0.57 -23.90
C ASN A 45 7.11 -1.67 -22.97
N PHE A 46 6.54 -2.86 -23.09
CA PHE A 46 6.91 -4.03 -22.31
C PHE A 46 8.08 -4.81 -22.94
N GLU A 47 8.20 -4.81 -24.26
CA GLU A 47 9.28 -5.51 -24.98
C GLU A 47 10.65 -4.91 -24.62
N THR A 48 10.78 -3.59 -24.69
CA THR A 48 12.01 -2.90 -24.31
C THR A 48 12.31 -3.03 -22.81
N ALA A 49 11.29 -2.97 -21.95
CA ALA A 49 11.47 -3.22 -20.51
C ALA A 49 12.02 -4.62 -20.26
N THR A 50 11.52 -5.63 -20.99
CA THR A 50 12.01 -7.02 -20.89
C THR A 50 13.49 -7.14 -21.30
N LYS A 51 13.93 -6.41 -22.32
CA LYS A 51 15.36 -6.36 -22.70
C LYS A 51 16.25 -5.78 -21.60
N LEU A 52 15.74 -4.82 -20.84
CA LEU A 52 16.49 -4.15 -19.76
C LEU A 52 16.52 -4.97 -18.47
N SER A 53 15.38 -5.55 -18.08
CA SER A 53 15.20 -6.06 -16.71
C SER A 53 14.44 -7.37 -16.62
N GLY A 54 14.00 -7.95 -17.73
CA GLY A 54 13.17 -9.15 -17.73
C GLY A 54 11.67 -8.84 -17.68
N SER A 55 10.89 -9.84 -17.32
CA SER A 55 9.42 -9.72 -17.21
C SER A 55 8.99 -8.84 -16.02
N ARG A 56 7.71 -8.43 -16.00
CA ARG A 56 7.10 -7.65 -14.92
C ARG A 56 7.69 -6.26 -14.72
N PHE A 57 8.18 -5.65 -15.78
CA PHE A 57 8.58 -4.25 -15.87
C PHE A 57 7.88 -3.57 -17.04
N VAL A 58 7.74 -2.26 -16.97
CA VAL A 58 7.17 -1.43 -18.04
C VAL A 58 7.99 -0.17 -18.24
N ILE A 59 8.05 0.31 -19.47
CA ILE A 59 8.51 1.66 -19.80
C ILE A 59 7.28 2.48 -20.12
N LEU A 60 7.04 3.54 -19.33
CA LEU A 60 6.06 4.57 -19.65
C LEU A 60 6.73 5.69 -20.44
N LYS A 61 6.07 6.20 -21.48
CA LYS A 61 6.65 7.17 -22.39
C LYS A 61 5.79 8.43 -22.51
N GLY A 62 6.45 9.56 -22.62
CA GLY A 62 5.81 10.85 -22.97
C GLY A 62 4.72 11.26 -21.99
N GLN A 63 3.52 11.44 -22.50
CA GLN A 63 2.38 11.93 -21.70
C GLN A 63 1.96 10.95 -20.61
N LEU A 64 2.08 9.64 -20.83
CA LEU A 64 1.72 8.65 -19.82
C LEU A 64 2.70 8.65 -18.64
N SER A 65 4.00 8.81 -18.91
CA SER A 65 5.00 9.01 -17.85
C SER A 65 4.76 10.30 -17.07
N LYS A 66 4.34 11.38 -17.77
CA LYS A 66 3.94 12.63 -17.12
C LYS A 66 2.70 12.45 -16.25
N LEU A 67 1.69 11.71 -16.75
CA LEU A 67 0.45 11.46 -16.02
C LEU A 67 0.70 10.67 -14.74
N GLU A 68 1.54 9.62 -14.76
CA GLU A 68 1.92 8.85 -13.58
C GLU A 68 2.51 9.76 -12.50
N ARG A 69 3.45 10.63 -12.88
CA ARG A 69 4.04 11.60 -11.95
C ARG A 69 3.04 12.62 -11.41
N VAL A 70 2.10 13.10 -12.25
CA VAL A 70 1.05 14.04 -11.83
C VAL A 70 0.10 13.40 -10.84
N ILE A 71 -0.31 12.14 -11.07
CA ILE A 71 -1.15 11.36 -10.13
C ILE A 71 -0.45 11.21 -8.79
N ALA A 72 0.84 10.85 -8.79
CA ALA A 72 1.62 10.72 -7.55
C ALA A 72 1.70 12.03 -6.77
N ASN A 73 2.02 13.14 -7.45
CA ASN A 73 2.08 14.46 -6.84
C ASN A 73 0.72 14.89 -6.27
N TYR A 74 -0.36 14.62 -6.99
CA TYR A 74 -1.71 14.90 -6.53
C TYR A 74 -2.05 14.15 -5.24
N MET A 75 -1.72 12.84 -5.18
CA MET A 75 -1.92 12.04 -3.97
C MET A 75 -1.15 12.62 -2.78
N LEU A 76 0.15 12.93 -2.96
CA LEU A 76 0.97 13.53 -1.91
C LEU A 76 0.40 14.86 -1.43
N GLU A 77 0.06 15.75 -2.36
CA GLU A 77 -0.51 17.06 -2.02
C GLU A 77 -1.80 16.92 -1.21
N LYS A 78 -2.70 16.03 -1.62
CA LYS A 78 -3.94 15.80 -0.88
C LYS A 78 -3.67 15.23 0.52
N HIS A 79 -2.77 14.27 0.65
CA HIS A 79 -2.47 13.67 1.95
C HIS A 79 -1.77 14.64 2.89
N THR A 80 -0.92 15.52 2.40
CA THR A 80 -0.20 16.50 3.22
C THR A 80 -1.05 17.72 3.54
N SER A 81 -1.66 18.34 2.53
CA SER A 81 -2.37 19.61 2.71
C SER A 81 -3.78 19.46 3.26
N VAL A 82 -4.46 18.31 3.02
CA VAL A 82 -5.85 18.08 3.43
C VAL A 82 -5.94 17.05 4.56
N ASN A 83 -5.24 15.93 4.42
CA ASN A 83 -5.38 14.79 5.33
C ASN A 83 -4.42 14.85 6.53
N GLY A 84 -3.56 15.87 6.64
CA GLY A 84 -2.71 16.12 7.81
C GLY A 84 -1.57 15.12 7.99
N TYR A 85 -1.10 14.48 6.93
CA TYR A 85 0.12 13.68 6.95
C TYR A 85 1.35 14.58 6.73
N VAL A 86 2.46 14.25 7.38
CA VAL A 86 3.77 14.87 7.14
C VAL A 86 4.51 14.06 6.11
N GLU A 87 4.91 14.72 4.99
CA GLU A 87 5.72 14.06 3.97
C GLU A 87 7.13 13.80 4.47
N MET A 88 7.61 12.59 4.24
CA MET A 88 8.96 12.14 4.56
C MET A 88 9.66 11.63 3.31
N HIS A 89 10.90 12.04 3.09
CA HIS A 89 11.78 11.41 2.13
C HIS A 89 12.66 10.38 2.85
N VAL A 90 12.46 9.12 2.54
CA VAL A 90 13.06 7.98 3.26
C VAL A 90 14.05 7.20 2.39
N PRO A 91 15.04 6.51 2.98
CA PRO A 91 15.90 5.58 2.24
C PRO A 91 15.11 4.42 1.62
N TYR A 92 15.46 4.05 0.39
CA TYR A 92 14.89 2.88 -0.31
C TYR A 92 15.70 1.59 -0.06
N LEU A 93 16.91 1.74 0.45
CA LEU A 93 17.76 0.66 0.95
C LEU A 93 17.71 0.68 2.48
N VAL A 94 17.27 -0.41 3.07
CA VAL A 94 17.14 -0.53 4.53
C VAL A 94 17.90 -1.74 5.05
N LYS A 95 18.28 -1.71 6.33
CA LYS A 95 18.95 -2.85 7.00
C LYS A 95 17.95 -3.95 7.33
N SER A 96 18.46 -5.18 7.49
CA SER A 96 17.65 -6.33 7.93
C SER A 96 16.87 -6.05 9.21
N ALA A 97 17.47 -5.35 10.17
CA ALA A 97 16.81 -4.99 11.43
C ALA A 97 15.52 -4.18 11.23
N THR A 98 15.48 -3.29 10.22
CA THR A 98 14.29 -2.49 9.88
C THR A 98 13.16 -3.38 9.36
N LEU A 99 13.48 -4.35 8.50
CA LEU A 99 12.54 -5.37 7.99
C LEU A 99 12.05 -6.35 9.07
N TYR A 100 12.89 -6.65 10.03
CA TYR A 100 12.48 -7.40 11.22
C TYR A 100 11.48 -6.63 12.07
N GLY A 101 11.70 -5.34 12.23
CA GLY A 101 10.82 -4.46 13.02
C GLY A 101 9.38 -4.46 12.51
N THR A 102 9.19 -4.40 11.23
CA THR A 102 7.86 -4.38 10.59
C THR A 102 7.29 -5.77 10.27
N GLY A 103 8.09 -6.85 10.43
CA GLY A 103 7.63 -8.24 10.33
C GLY A 103 7.79 -8.89 8.96
N GLN A 104 8.50 -8.26 8.01
CA GLN A 104 8.80 -8.89 6.72
C GLN A 104 9.84 -9.98 6.84
N LEU A 105 10.89 -9.77 7.62
CA LEU A 105 11.87 -10.80 7.93
C LEU A 105 11.53 -11.52 9.24
N PRO A 106 11.88 -12.80 9.34
CA PRO A 106 12.50 -13.66 8.32
C PRO A 106 11.50 -14.28 7.33
N LYS A 107 10.19 -14.20 7.61
CA LYS A 107 9.14 -15.02 6.98
C LYS A 107 9.02 -14.79 5.46
N PHE A 108 9.19 -13.56 4.99
CA PHE A 108 8.97 -13.16 3.61
C PHE A 108 10.26 -12.78 2.88
N ALA A 109 11.40 -13.37 3.28
CA ALA A 109 12.69 -13.08 2.65
C ALA A 109 12.70 -13.33 1.13
N GLU A 110 11.97 -14.34 0.66
CA GLU A 110 11.86 -14.69 -0.77
C GLU A 110 11.12 -13.63 -1.59
N ASP A 111 10.28 -12.81 -0.97
CA ASP A 111 9.54 -11.74 -1.62
C ASP A 111 10.35 -10.44 -1.73
N LEU A 112 11.55 -10.40 -1.20
CA LEU A 112 12.40 -9.21 -1.11
C LEU A 112 13.60 -9.30 -2.06
N PHE A 113 14.09 -8.13 -2.51
CA PHE A 113 15.37 -8.00 -3.20
C PHE A 113 16.47 -7.61 -2.22
N GLN A 114 17.43 -8.50 -2.02
CA GLN A 114 18.63 -8.22 -1.22
C GLN A 114 19.66 -7.45 -2.08
N ALA A 115 20.30 -6.44 -1.50
CA ALA A 115 21.30 -5.59 -2.12
C ALA A 115 22.54 -5.51 -1.23
N GLY A 116 23.46 -6.46 -1.39
CA GLY A 116 24.63 -6.63 -0.53
C GLY A 116 24.33 -7.39 0.76
N ASP A 117 25.24 -7.32 1.75
CA ASP A 117 25.21 -8.24 2.92
C ASP A 117 24.08 -7.96 3.90
N ASP A 118 23.78 -6.69 4.17
CA ASP A 118 22.76 -6.28 5.17
C ASP A 118 21.80 -5.21 4.65
N HIS A 119 21.69 -5.03 3.33
CA HIS A 119 20.77 -4.07 2.74
C HIS A 119 19.75 -4.77 1.85
N TRP A 120 18.55 -4.20 1.83
CA TRP A 120 17.39 -4.69 1.09
C TRP A 120 16.67 -3.52 0.44
N LEU A 121 16.17 -3.71 -0.78
CA LEU A 121 15.25 -2.79 -1.40
C LEU A 121 13.88 -2.87 -0.71
N ILE A 122 13.28 -1.73 -0.40
CA ILE A 122 11.97 -1.69 0.27
C ILE A 122 10.86 -2.22 -0.63
N PRO A 123 10.01 -3.15 -0.16
CA PRO A 123 8.79 -3.56 -0.86
C PRO A 123 7.63 -2.56 -0.65
N THR A 124 7.77 -1.62 0.27
CA THR A 124 6.82 -0.57 0.65
C THR A 124 7.51 0.46 1.54
N ALA A 125 7.09 1.72 1.47
CA ALA A 125 7.57 2.76 2.38
C ALA A 125 7.06 2.58 3.83
N GLU A 126 6.09 1.69 4.06
CA GLU A 126 5.69 1.28 5.43
C GLU A 126 6.91 0.97 6.30
N ILE A 127 7.89 0.27 5.74
CA ILE A 127 9.06 -0.23 6.47
C ILE A 127 9.90 0.91 7.06
N PRO A 128 10.47 1.83 6.26
CA PRO A 128 11.21 2.95 6.82
C PRO A 128 10.34 3.91 7.60
N LEU A 129 9.10 4.21 7.18
CA LEU A 129 8.21 5.15 7.87
C LEU A 129 7.84 4.66 9.28
N THR A 130 7.43 3.40 9.41
CA THR A 130 7.08 2.82 10.72
C THR A 130 8.29 2.74 11.65
N SER A 131 9.49 2.54 11.08
CA SER A 131 10.74 2.35 11.83
C SER A 131 11.44 3.65 12.24
N LEU A 132 10.91 4.82 11.87
CA LEU A 132 11.51 6.13 12.20
C LEU A 132 11.79 6.29 13.70
N TYR A 133 10.93 5.71 14.52
CA TYR A 133 10.97 5.84 15.99
C TYR A 133 11.35 4.53 16.71
N SER A 134 12.08 3.66 16.05
CA SER A 134 12.56 2.40 16.65
C SER A 134 13.45 2.68 17.85
N ASN A 135 13.19 1.95 18.95
CA ASN A 135 13.85 2.08 20.27
C ASN A 135 13.61 3.43 20.98
N GLU A 136 12.56 4.17 20.58
CA GLU A 136 12.24 5.45 21.20
C GLU A 136 11.05 5.35 22.17
N ILE A 137 11.02 6.30 23.11
CA ILE A 137 9.88 6.56 24.00
C ILE A 137 9.36 7.96 23.63
N LEU A 138 8.23 7.98 22.93
CA LEU A 138 7.59 9.20 22.47
C LEU A 138 6.88 9.92 23.62
N ASN A 139 6.71 11.23 23.48
CA ASN A 139 5.78 11.98 24.31
C ASN A 139 4.36 11.76 23.79
N ILE A 140 3.39 11.56 24.71
CA ILE A 140 1.98 11.39 24.34
C ILE A 140 1.44 12.53 23.48
N ASN A 141 1.91 13.77 23.70
CA ASN A 141 1.51 14.94 22.92
C ASN A 141 2.00 14.90 21.45
N GLN A 142 2.88 13.95 21.08
CA GLN A 142 3.30 13.73 19.69
C GLN A 142 2.33 12.82 18.93
N LEU A 143 1.44 12.12 19.65
CA LEU A 143 0.45 11.23 19.05
C LEU A 143 -0.88 11.97 18.78
N PRO A 144 -1.57 11.68 17.69
CA PRO A 144 -1.23 10.74 16.63
C PRO A 144 -0.13 11.28 15.69
N MET A 145 0.86 10.47 15.36
CA MET A 145 1.85 10.79 14.33
C MET A 145 1.40 10.21 12.99
N ARG A 146 1.33 11.04 11.96
CA ARG A 146 0.90 10.66 10.62
C ARG A 146 1.95 11.08 9.62
N VAL A 147 2.54 10.11 8.93
CA VAL A 147 3.61 10.32 7.95
C VAL A 147 3.27 9.66 6.62
N THR A 148 3.73 10.25 5.53
CA THR A 148 3.53 9.73 4.18
C THR A 148 4.82 9.82 3.37
N SER A 149 4.96 8.96 2.39
CA SER A 149 6.07 9.01 1.44
C SER A 149 5.64 8.45 0.09
N TYR A 150 6.13 9.05 -0.98
CA TYR A 150 6.07 8.53 -2.33
C TYR A 150 7.39 7.83 -2.64
N THR A 151 7.35 6.52 -2.87
CA THR A 151 8.56 5.74 -3.14
C THR A 151 8.36 4.73 -4.25
N PRO A 152 9.45 4.33 -4.95
CA PRO A 152 9.48 3.04 -5.61
C PRO A 152 9.36 1.94 -4.55
N CYS A 153 8.72 0.84 -4.94
CA CYS A 153 8.55 -0.38 -4.16
C CYS A 153 9.05 -1.56 -5.00
N PHE A 154 9.76 -2.49 -4.36
CA PHE A 154 10.42 -3.60 -5.04
C PHE A 154 9.96 -4.93 -4.45
N ARG A 155 9.37 -5.81 -5.30
CA ARG A 155 8.87 -7.12 -4.88
C ARG A 155 9.32 -8.20 -5.84
N SER A 156 9.89 -9.29 -5.32
CA SER A 156 10.33 -10.42 -6.17
C SER A 156 9.17 -11.24 -6.73
N GLU A 157 7.96 -11.06 -6.16
CA GLU A 157 6.74 -11.75 -6.61
C GLU A 157 6.90 -13.28 -6.64
N ALA A 158 7.60 -13.85 -5.67
CA ALA A 158 7.98 -15.26 -5.63
C ALA A 158 6.78 -16.22 -5.73
N GLY A 159 5.64 -15.87 -5.12
CA GLY A 159 4.41 -16.66 -5.15
C GLY A 159 3.47 -16.40 -6.33
N ALA A 160 3.86 -15.54 -7.31
CA ALA A 160 2.96 -15.03 -8.35
C ALA A 160 3.18 -15.66 -9.73
N ALA A 161 3.75 -16.87 -9.81
CA ALA A 161 3.97 -17.55 -11.08
C ALA A 161 2.64 -17.71 -11.87
N GLY A 162 2.63 -17.23 -13.12
CA GLY A 162 1.47 -17.30 -14.00
C GLY A 162 0.32 -16.33 -13.72
N LYS A 163 0.40 -15.52 -12.66
CA LYS A 163 -0.63 -14.51 -12.32
C LYS A 163 -0.26 -13.15 -12.92
N ASP A 164 -1.23 -12.47 -13.56
CA ASP A 164 -1.09 -11.11 -14.10
C ASP A 164 0.27 -10.87 -14.82
N THR A 165 0.60 -11.75 -15.78
CA THR A 165 1.91 -11.75 -16.47
C THR A 165 2.06 -10.63 -17.50
N ARG A 166 0.96 -10.00 -17.92
CA ARG A 166 0.95 -8.84 -18.83
C ARG A 166 0.39 -7.61 -18.11
N GLY A 167 0.85 -6.44 -18.56
CA GLY A 167 0.37 -5.17 -18.05
C GLY A 167 1.05 -4.73 -16.74
N MET A 168 0.42 -3.82 -16.02
CA MET A 168 0.98 -3.11 -14.86
C MET A 168 0.39 -3.53 -13.51
N LEU A 169 -0.47 -4.56 -13.46
CA LEU A 169 -1.10 -4.97 -12.20
C LEU A 169 -0.12 -5.58 -11.20
N ARG A 170 0.87 -6.31 -11.71
CA ARG A 170 1.86 -7.00 -10.88
C ARG A 170 3.25 -6.83 -11.45
N GLN A 171 4.06 -6.01 -10.79
CA GLN A 171 5.38 -5.60 -11.23
C GLN A 171 6.42 -5.82 -10.14
N HIS A 172 7.68 -6.09 -10.55
CA HIS A 172 8.83 -6.14 -9.62
C HIS A 172 9.19 -4.78 -9.07
N GLN A 173 8.90 -3.71 -9.83
CA GLN A 173 9.10 -2.32 -9.43
C GLN A 173 7.84 -1.51 -9.77
N PHE A 174 7.30 -0.82 -8.80
CA PHE A 174 6.16 0.07 -8.95
C PHE A 174 6.24 1.22 -7.96
N THR A 175 5.47 2.27 -8.17
CA THR A 175 5.44 3.44 -7.29
C THR A 175 4.17 3.46 -6.44
N LYS A 176 4.31 3.88 -5.19
CA LYS A 176 3.21 3.95 -4.23
C LYS A 176 3.36 5.15 -3.30
N VAL A 177 2.26 5.81 -3.01
CA VAL A 177 2.16 6.72 -1.88
C VAL A 177 1.71 5.90 -0.67
N GLU A 178 2.49 5.92 0.40
CA GLU A 178 2.23 5.17 1.61
C GLU A 178 1.80 6.08 2.74
N LEU A 179 0.83 5.65 3.52
CA LEU A 179 0.36 6.30 4.73
C LEU A 179 0.73 5.44 5.94
N VAL A 180 1.32 6.05 6.95
CA VAL A 180 1.63 5.39 8.23
C VAL A 180 1.15 6.26 9.37
N SER A 181 0.53 5.65 10.37
CA SER A 181 0.12 6.31 11.60
C SER A 181 0.63 5.56 12.82
N LEU A 182 1.14 6.30 13.81
CA LEU A 182 1.43 5.82 15.14
C LEU A 182 0.45 6.49 16.09
N VAL A 183 -0.28 5.69 16.85
CA VAL A 183 -1.38 6.18 17.70
C VAL A 183 -1.39 5.50 19.08
N GLU A 184 -2.15 6.06 19.99
CA GLU A 184 -2.53 5.37 21.24
C GLU A 184 -3.40 4.14 20.90
N PRO A 185 -3.33 3.05 21.69
CA PRO A 185 -4.09 1.81 21.44
C PRO A 185 -5.58 2.03 21.26
N GLU A 186 -6.18 2.91 22.06
CA GLU A 186 -7.61 3.22 22.09
C GLU A 186 -8.09 3.90 20.81
N GLN A 187 -7.20 4.62 20.11
CA GLN A 187 -7.50 5.39 18.89
C GLN A 187 -7.33 4.56 17.61
N SER A 188 -6.74 3.35 17.68
CA SER A 188 -6.27 2.65 16.50
C SER A 188 -7.38 2.21 15.53
N ASN A 189 -8.57 1.88 16.02
CA ASN A 189 -9.69 1.53 15.15
C ASN A 189 -10.29 2.75 14.46
N GLU A 190 -10.40 3.88 15.16
CA GLU A 190 -10.84 5.15 14.57
C GLU A 190 -9.84 5.66 13.53
N GLU A 191 -8.54 5.54 13.81
CA GLU A 191 -7.49 5.91 12.85
C GLU A 191 -7.49 5.01 11.61
N LEU A 192 -7.85 3.73 11.72
CA LEU A 192 -8.02 2.84 10.56
C LEU A 192 -9.14 3.34 9.64
N GLU A 193 -10.30 3.69 10.19
CA GLU A 193 -11.41 4.26 9.43
C GLU A 193 -11.03 5.61 8.77
N ARG A 194 -10.30 6.44 9.51
CA ARG A 194 -9.78 7.71 8.98
C ARG A 194 -8.80 7.48 7.82
N MET A 195 -7.86 6.55 7.96
CA MET A 195 -6.89 6.21 6.92
C MET A 195 -7.58 5.67 5.67
N LEU A 196 -8.57 4.79 5.84
CA LEU A 196 -9.41 4.29 4.75
C LEU A 196 -10.09 5.45 4.01
N ASN A 197 -10.72 6.38 4.74
CA ASN A 197 -11.37 7.55 4.13
C ASN A 197 -10.37 8.45 3.37
N CYS A 198 -9.13 8.58 3.84
CA CYS A 198 -8.08 9.33 3.12
C CYS A 198 -7.74 8.67 1.77
N ALA A 199 -7.62 7.35 1.73
CA ALA A 199 -7.35 6.61 0.51
C ALA A 199 -8.55 6.66 -0.46
N GLU A 200 -9.77 6.44 0.03
CA GLU A 200 -11.02 6.56 -0.75
C GLU A 200 -11.18 7.95 -1.38
N GLY A 201 -10.82 9.00 -0.64
CA GLY A 201 -10.92 10.37 -1.13
C GLY A 201 -10.14 10.62 -2.42
N ILE A 202 -9.03 9.92 -2.67
CA ILE A 202 -8.30 10.00 -3.94
C ILE A 202 -9.15 9.43 -5.09
N LEU A 203 -9.77 8.26 -4.88
CA LEU A 203 -10.62 7.63 -5.90
C LEU A 203 -11.89 8.43 -6.19
N GLN A 204 -12.46 9.03 -5.15
CA GLN A 204 -13.64 9.90 -5.26
C GLN A 204 -13.35 11.15 -6.08
N ASP A 205 -12.22 11.80 -5.84
CA ASP A 205 -11.82 12.99 -6.63
C ASP A 205 -11.51 12.65 -8.10
N LEU A 206 -11.03 11.42 -8.36
CA LEU A 206 -10.80 10.92 -9.71
C LEU A 206 -12.06 10.30 -10.34
N GLU A 207 -13.18 10.31 -9.64
CA GLU A 207 -14.47 9.74 -10.07
C GLU A 207 -14.38 8.25 -10.47
N LEU A 208 -13.48 7.49 -9.83
CA LEU A 208 -13.29 6.07 -10.08
C LEU A 208 -14.21 5.24 -9.18
N HIS A 209 -14.99 4.35 -9.78
CA HIS A 209 -15.84 3.41 -9.05
C HIS A 209 -15.02 2.35 -8.34
N TYR A 210 -15.30 2.13 -7.06
CA TYR A 210 -14.61 1.14 -6.22
C TYR A 210 -15.57 0.50 -5.21
N ARG A 211 -15.13 -0.61 -4.65
CA ARG A 211 -15.70 -1.21 -3.46
C ARG A 211 -14.65 -1.39 -2.37
N VAL A 212 -15.09 -1.51 -1.13
CA VAL A 212 -14.25 -1.83 0.03
C VAL A 212 -14.67 -3.18 0.57
N VAL A 213 -13.70 -4.02 0.90
CA VAL A 213 -13.90 -5.32 1.55
C VAL A 213 -13.11 -5.37 2.85
N THR A 214 -13.68 -6.02 3.87
CA THR A 214 -12.95 -6.36 5.10
C THR A 214 -12.31 -7.72 4.90
N LEU A 215 -11.00 -7.80 5.04
CA LEU A 215 -10.27 -9.06 4.88
C LEU A 215 -10.56 -10.02 6.04
N CYS A 216 -10.72 -11.29 5.70
CA CYS A 216 -10.81 -12.36 6.70
C CYS A 216 -9.43 -12.76 7.22
N THR A 217 -9.42 -13.51 8.32
CA THR A 217 -8.18 -13.94 9.00
C THR A 217 -7.22 -14.75 8.12
N GLY A 218 -7.70 -15.42 7.07
CA GLY A 218 -6.87 -16.20 6.16
C GLY A 218 -6.29 -15.44 4.98
N ASP A 219 -6.76 -14.21 4.75
CA ASP A 219 -6.29 -13.33 3.66
C ASP A 219 -5.53 -12.10 4.18
N MET A 220 -5.72 -11.76 5.43
CA MET A 220 -5.10 -10.63 6.10
C MET A 220 -3.58 -10.79 6.24
N GLY A 221 -2.83 -9.69 6.12
CA GLY A 221 -1.38 -9.65 6.31
C GLY A 221 -0.94 -10.13 7.70
N PHE A 222 0.22 -10.77 7.78
CA PHE A 222 0.76 -11.41 9.00
C PHE A 222 0.83 -10.49 10.22
N ALA A 223 1.13 -9.21 10.02
CA ALA A 223 1.26 -8.22 11.10
C ALA A 223 -0.09 -7.58 11.50
N ALA A 224 -1.13 -7.76 10.69
CA ALA A 224 -2.37 -7.03 10.86
C ALA A 224 -3.32 -7.67 11.86
N LYS A 225 -4.11 -6.85 12.54
CA LYS A 225 -5.26 -7.23 13.38
C LYS A 225 -6.58 -7.07 12.62
N LYS A 226 -6.67 -6.05 11.76
CA LYS A 226 -7.81 -5.76 10.89
C LYS A 226 -7.31 -5.08 9.63
N THR A 227 -7.88 -5.43 8.49
CA THR A 227 -7.51 -4.87 7.19
C THR A 227 -8.75 -4.59 6.35
N TYR A 228 -8.75 -3.44 5.68
CA TYR A 228 -9.65 -3.10 4.60
C TYR A 228 -8.87 -3.04 3.30
N ASP A 229 -9.38 -3.70 2.26
CA ASP A 229 -8.91 -3.50 0.90
C ASP A 229 -9.91 -2.66 0.11
N ILE A 230 -9.38 -1.69 -0.64
CA ILE A 230 -10.14 -0.96 -1.64
C ILE A 230 -9.85 -1.61 -2.99
N GLU A 231 -10.90 -1.98 -3.69
CA GLU A 231 -10.82 -2.62 -5.00
C GLU A 231 -11.48 -1.72 -6.05
N VAL A 232 -10.69 -1.20 -7.00
CA VAL A 232 -11.18 -0.39 -8.11
C VAL A 232 -11.71 -1.26 -9.23
N TRP A 233 -12.75 -0.80 -9.91
CA TRP A 233 -13.29 -1.47 -11.09
C TRP A 233 -12.43 -1.20 -12.32
N LEU A 234 -11.98 -2.26 -12.99
CA LEU A 234 -11.27 -2.16 -14.27
C LEU A 234 -12.18 -2.65 -15.42
N PRO A 235 -12.72 -1.75 -16.23
CA PRO A 235 -13.68 -2.10 -17.29
C PRO A 235 -13.13 -3.10 -18.30
N GLY A 236 -11.87 -2.94 -18.73
CA GLY A 236 -11.24 -3.84 -19.71
C GLY A 236 -11.08 -5.27 -19.22
N GLU A 237 -10.97 -5.48 -17.89
CA GLU A 237 -10.90 -6.80 -17.28
C GLU A 237 -12.28 -7.33 -16.83
N ASN A 238 -13.27 -6.45 -16.75
CA ASN A 238 -14.56 -6.73 -16.14
C ASN A 238 -14.42 -7.29 -14.71
N LYS A 239 -13.51 -6.68 -13.91
CA LYS A 239 -13.16 -7.15 -12.57
C LYS A 239 -12.82 -5.99 -11.62
N TYR A 240 -13.02 -6.22 -10.34
CA TYR A 240 -12.43 -5.43 -9.28
C TYR A 240 -10.98 -5.85 -9.05
N ARG A 241 -10.10 -4.88 -8.83
CA ARG A 241 -8.68 -5.10 -8.49
C ARG A 241 -8.28 -4.24 -7.30
N GLU A 242 -7.60 -4.85 -6.35
CA GLU A 242 -7.03 -4.14 -5.21
C GLU A 242 -6.16 -2.96 -5.66
N ILE A 243 -6.42 -1.78 -5.11
CA ILE A 243 -5.67 -0.55 -5.37
C ILE A 243 -5.08 0.03 -4.08
N SER A 244 -5.64 -0.31 -2.95
CA SER A 244 -5.16 0.06 -1.63
C SER A 244 -5.51 -1.03 -0.62
N SER A 245 -4.63 -1.21 0.37
CA SER A 245 -4.85 -2.01 1.56
C SER A 245 -4.53 -1.16 2.77
N CYS A 246 -5.46 -1.04 3.72
CA CYS A 246 -5.30 -0.27 4.96
C CYS A 246 -5.37 -1.22 6.16
N SER A 247 -4.32 -1.28 6.97
CA SER A 247 -4.17 -2.24 8.06
C SER A 247 -3.90 -1.59 9.40
N ASN A 248 -4.59 -2.04 10.43
CA ASN A 248 -4.23 -1.84 11.82
C ASN A 248 -3.38 -3.02 12.29
N CYS A 249 -2.12 -2.76 12.65
CA CYS A 249 -1.16 -3.78 13.12
C CYS A 249 -1.14 -3.90 14.65
N GLY A 250 -1.92 -3.08 15.36
CA GLY A 250 -1.88 -3.05 16.82
C GLY A 250 -0.48 -2.75 17.33
N ASP A 251 -0.07 -3.43 18.39
CA ASP A 251 1.24 -3.29 19.00
C ASP A 251 2.30 -4.25 18.42
N PHE A 252 1.97 -5.04 17.41
CA PHE A 252 2.86 -6.09 16.88
C PHE A 252 4.20 -5.52 16.41
N GLN A 253 4.18 -4.52 15.55
CA GLN A 253 5.40 -3.88 15.02
C GLN A 253 6.10 -3.05 16.12
N ALA A 254 5.35 -2.33 16.94
CA ALA A 254 5.88 -1.54 18.03
C ALA A 254 6.65 -2.38 19.06
N ARG A 255 6.18 -3.59 19.38
CA ARG A 255 6.93 -4.55 20.25
C ARG A 255 8.25 -4.97 19.63
N ARG A 256 8.28 -5.25 18.33
CA ARG A 256 9.50 -5.66 17.61
C ARG A 256 10.51 -4.53 17.51
N MET A 257 10.04 -3.30 17.31
CA MET A 257 10.86 -2.09 17.21
C MET A 257 11.11 -1.41 18.57
N ASN A 258 10.46 -1.88 19.63
CA ASN A 258 10.53 -1.29 20.95
C ASN A 258 10.10 0.19 20.98
N THR A 259 9.08 0.55 20.16
CA THR A 259 8.53 1.91 20.07
C THR A 259 7.39 2.07 21.06
N ARG A 260 7.56 2.98 22.01
CA ARG A 260 6.62 3.20 23.11
C ARG A 260 6.31 4.69 23.25
N TYR A 261 5.28 5.01 24.00
CA TYR A 261 5.04 6.37 24.48
C TYR A 261 4.88 6.37 26.01
N LYS A 262 5.12 7.53 26.61
CA LYS A 262 5.01 7.69 28.05
C LYS A 262 3.63 8.28 28.40
N ASN A 263 2.88 7.55 29.24
CA ASN A 263 1.61 8.00 29.82
C ASN A 263 1.62 7.72 31.33
N ASN A 264 1.45 8.75 32.15
CA ASN A 264 1.38 8.65 33.63
C ASN A 264 2.45 7.75 34.24
N ASN A 265 3.72 7.94 33.90
CA ASN A 265 4.85 7.12 34.34
C ASN A 265 4.88 5.68 33.81
N GLN A 266 4.00 5.28 32.92
CA GLN A 266 4.03 3.97 32.25
C GLN A 266 4.51 4.13 30.81
N ASN A 267 5.30 3.17 30.36
CA ASN A 267 5.69 3.04 28.95
C ASN A 267 4.73 2.07 28.26
N ILE A 268 3.96 2.56 27.31
CA ILE A 268 2.95 1.80 26.57
C ILE A 268 3.42 1.68 25.11
N TYR A 269 3.28 0.49 24.50
CA TYR A 269 3.55 0.34 23.07
C TYR A 269 2.51 1.11 22.24
N VAL A 270 2.99 1.85 21.26
CA VAL A 270 2.09 2.48 20.28
C VAL A 270 1.40 1.42 19.43
N HIS A 271 0.24 1.74 18.86
CA HIS A 271 -0.31 0.99 17.75
C HIS A 271 0.18 1.61 16.44
N THR A 272 0.49 0.75 15.46
CA THR A 272 0.92 1.16 14.13
C THR A 272 -0.14 0.81 13.10
N LEU A 273 -0.35 1.71 12.15
CA LEU A 273 -1.24 1.50 11.01
C LEU A 273 -0.50 1.87 9.74
N ASN A 274 -0.80 1.16 8.68
CA ASN A 274 -0.28 1.46 7.35
C ASN A 274 -1.38 1.34 6.30
N GLY A 275 -1.24 2.07 5.19
CA GLY A 275 -2.15 1.96 4.06
C GLY A 275 -1.59 2.59 2.80
N SER A 276 -2.03 2.10 1.65
CA SER A 276 -1.68 2.72 0.38
C SER A 276 -2.57 3.94 0.13
N GLY A 277 -1.95 5.05 -0.17
CA GLY A 277 -2.67 6.27 -0.43
C GLY A 277 -2.53 6.89 -1.84
N LEU A 278 -2.39 6.18 -2.97
CA LEU A 278 -2.65 4.83 -3.41
C LEU A 278 -1.44 4.20 -4.12
N ALA A 279 -1.64 3.00 -4.74
CA ALA A 279 -0.73 2.44 -5.73
C ALA A 279 -0.83 3.24 -7.05
N VAL A 280 0.22 4.00 -7.40
CA VAL A 280 0.16 4.99 -8.51
C VAL A 280 -0.09 4.32 -9.85
N GLY A 281 0.63 3.23 -10.15
CA GLY A 281 0.46 2.49 -11.40
C GLY A 281 -0.94 1.88 -11.55
N ARG A 282 -1.55 1.38 -10.47
CA ARG A 282 -2.93 0.86 -10.51
C ARG A 282 -3.95 1.97 -10.68
N THR A 283 -3.71 3.15 -10.11
CA THR A 283 -4.54 4.33 -10.34
C THR A 283 -4.44 4.83 -11.79
N LEU A 284 -3.24 4.76 -12.38
CA LEU A 284 -3.03 5.14 -13.77
C LEU A 284 -3.81 4.27 -14.77
N ILE A 285 -4.01 2.99 -14.46
CA ILE A 285 -4.68 2.04 -15.37
C ILE A 285 -6.19 1.90 -15.11
N ALA A 286 -6.69 2.47 -14.02
CA ALA A 286 -8.11 2.54 -13.69
C ALA A 286 -8.79 3.72 -14.36
#